data_82dfae1d021b6a28dfc2ccec138ac8b6
#
_entry.id   82dfae1d021b6a28dfc2ccec138ac8b6
#
_cell.length_a   1.000
_cell.length_b   1.000
_cell.length_c   1.000
_cell.angle_alpha   90.00
_cell.angle_beta   90.00
_cell.angle_gamma   90.00
#
_symmetry.space_group_name_H-M   'P 1'
#
loop_
_entity.id
_entity.type
_entity.pdbx_description
1 polymer ?
#
loop_
_entity_poly.entity_id
_entity_poly.type
_entity_poly.pdbx_seq_one_letter_code
_entity_poly.pdbx_strand_id
1 'polypeptide(L)'
;KFAEEMESSGVADRIRKEPGNKKYEYFIPLDDPETILLIDSWKNQESLDAHHVSPMMQELADLRKKYDLHMRVERYISDENGIPSSDQKFIRK
;
A
#
# COMPACT_ATOMS: atom_id res chain seq x y z
N LYS A 1 -8.86 10.99 -6.68
CA LYS A 1 -8.23 11.23 -7.99
C LYS A 1 -6.81 10.71 -8.08
N PHE A 2 -6.01 10.89 -7.02
CA PHE A 2 -4.66 10.32 -6.99
C PHE A 2 -4.70 8.79 -7.14
N ALA A 3 -5.51 8.12 -6.33
CA ALA A 3 -5.62 6.67 -6.37
C ALA A 3 -6.17 6.19 -7.72
N GLU A 4 -7.13 6.90 -8.27
CA GLU A 4 -7.67 6.59 -9.58
C GLU A 4 -6.61 6.69 -10.66
N GLU A 5 -5.77 7.72 -10.62
CA GLU A 5 -4.69 7.87 -11.59
C GLU A 5 -3.58 6.84 -11.38
N MET A 6 -3.28 6.47 -10.14
CA MET A 6 -2.35 5.37 -9.86
C MET A 6 -2.80 4.08 -10.53
N GLU A 7 -4.11 3.80 -10.49
CA GLU A 7 -4.65 2.60 -11.15
C GLU A 7 -4.70 2.77 -12.66
N SER A 8 -5.24 3.88 -13.15
CA SER A 8 -5.45 4.06 -14.60
C SER A 8 -4.15 4.22 -15.38
N SER A 9 -3.12 4.78 -14.77
CA SER A 9 -1.81 4.93 -15.42
C SER A 9 -1.01 3.64 -15.46
N GLY A 10 -1.42 2.62 -14.68
CA GLY A 10 -0.71 1.36 -14.56
C GLY A 10 0.44 1.37 -13.56
N VAL A 11 0.68 2.48 -12.88
CA VAL A 11 1.76 2.56 -11.88
C VAL A 11 1.51 1.58 -10.74
N ALA A 12 0.28 1.55 -10.20
CA ALA A 12 -0.06 0.64 -9.11
C ALA A 12 0.12 -0.83 -9.52
N ASP A 13 -0.32 -1.19 -10.72
CA ASP A 13 -0.15 -2.56 -11.21
C ASP A 13 1.31 -2.94 -11.39
N ARG A 14 2.14 -2.01 -11.85
CA ARG A 14 3.57 -2.26 -11.99
C ARG A 14 4.23 -2.46 -10.63
N ILE A 15 3.79 -1.72 -9.61
CA ILE A 15 4.28 -1.92 -8.24
C ILE A 15 3.88 -3.29 -7.73
N ARG A 16 2.64 -3.71 -7.97
CA ARG A 16 2.16 -5.03 -7.56
C ARG A 16 2.94 -6.18 -8.18
N LYS A 17 3.57 -5.95 -9.33
CA LYS A 17 4.39 -6.95 -10.01
C LYS A 17 5.85 -6.94 -9.56
N GLU A 18 6.25 -6.01 -8.71
CA GLU A 18 7.62 -5.99 -8.20
C GLU A 18 7.90 -7.22 -7.33
N PRO A 19 9.12 -7.78 -7.40
CA PRO A 19 9.47 -8.94 -6.58
C PRO A 19 9.26 -8.63 -5.09
N GLY A 20 8.57 -9.54 -4.42
CA GLY A 20 8.34 -9.41 -2.99
C GLY A 20 7.16 -8.56 -2.58
N ASN A 21 6.48 -7.90 -3.53
CA ASN A 21 5.26 -7.19 -3.18
C ASN A 21 4.14 -8.18 -2.88
N LYS A 22 3.52 -8.06 -1.71
CA LYS A 22 2.42 -8.91 -1.28
C LYS A 22 1.08 -8.20 -1.38
N LYS A 23 1.07 -6.89 -1.20
CA LYS A 23 -0.16 -6.11 -1.20
C LYS A 23 0.16 -4.67 -1.55
N TYR A 24 -0.68 -4.07 -2.35
CA TYR A 24 -0.61 -2.64 -2.67
C TYR A 24 -2.02 -2.19 -3.04
N GLU A 25 -2.76 -1.66 -2.05
CA GLU A 25 -4.16 -1.32 -2.22
C GLU A 25 -4.49 0.02 -1.59
N TYR A 26 -5.34 0.77 -2.28
CA TYR A 26 -5.85 2.05 -1.81
C TYR A 26 -7.26 1.90 -1.26
N PHE A 27 -7.54 2.65 -0.21
CA PHE A 27 -8.85 2.69 0.44
C PHE A 27 -9.21 4.13 0.75
N ILE A 28 -10.50 4.43 0.74
CA ILE A 28 -10.99 5.75 1.13
C ILE A 28 -11.76 5.60 2.44
N PRO A 29 -11.36 6.34 3.50
CA PRO A 29 -12.13 6.31 4.75
C PRO A 29 -13.55 6.80 4.52
N LEU A 30 -14.52 6.15 5.18
CA LEU A 30 -15.94 6.48 4.99
C LEU A 30 -16.27 7.91 5.40
N ASP A 31 -15.58 8.44 6.38
CA ASP A 31 -15.84 9.77 6.95
C ASP A 31 -14.93 10.86 6.39
N ASP A 32 -14.05 10.54 5.47
CA ASP A 32 -13.11 11.52 4.91
C ASP A 32 -12.75 11.19 3.46
N PRO A 33 -13.53 11.71 2.50
CA PRO A 33 -13.30 11.40 1.08
C PRO A 33 -12.04 12.05 0.51
N GLU A 34 -11.39 12.95 1.24
CA GLU A 34 -10.17 13.58 0.78
C GLU A 34 -8.91 12.87 1.28
N THR A 35 -9.07 11.87 2.12
CA THR A 35 -7.98 11.06 2.62
C THR A 35 -7.93 9.74 1.87
N ILE A 36 -6.73 9.23 1.66
CA ILE A 36 -6.50 7.94 1.04
C ILE A 36 -5.61 7.14 1.96
N LEU A 37 -6.02 5.93 2.25
CA LEU A 37 -5.21 4.97 2.99
C LEU A 37 -4.58 4.01 1.99
N LEU A 38 -3.27 3.88 2.02
CA LEU A 38 -2.56 2.86 1.26
C LEU A 38 -2.09 1.79 2.24
N ILE A 39 -2.43 0.55 1.94
CA ILE A 39 -1.83 -0.58 2.64
C ILE A 39 -0.94 -1.29 1.66
N ASP A 40 0.37 -1.30 1.92
CA ASP A 40 1.30 -2.07 1.13
C ASP A 40 2.09 -3.01 2.02
N SER A 41 2.39 -4.18 1.50
CA SER A 41 3.07 -5.22 2.24
C SER A 41 4.13 -5.86 1.36
N TRP A 42 5.28 -6.15 1.95
CA TRP A 42 6.45 -6.66 1.25
C TRP A 42 6.98 -7.91 1.97
N LYS A 43 7.56 -8.80 1.19
CA LYS A 43 8.10 -10.05 1.72
C LYS A 43 9.16 -9.80 2.79
N ASN A 44 10.02 -8.79 2.58
CA ASN A 44 11.08 -8.43 3.51
C ASN A 44 11.52 -6.99 3.24
N GLN A 45 12.43 -6.48 4.09
CA GLN A 45 12.95 -5.13 3.95
C GLN A 45 13.73 -4.95 2.63
N GLU A 46 14.43 -5.99 2.20
CA GLU A 46 15.20 -5.95 0.96
C GLU A 46 14.29 -5.70 -0.25
N SER A 47 13.14 -6.35 -0.30
CA SER A 47 12.15 -6.14 -1.36
C SER A 47 11.61 -4.71 -1.35
N LEU A 48 11.35 -4.17 -0.16
CA LEU A 48 10.87 -2.79 -0.01
C LEU A 48 11.96 -1.81 -0.45
N ASP A 49 13.21 -2.05 -0.09
CA ASP A 49 14.33 -1.19 -0.47
C ASP A 49 14.50 -1.19 -2.00
N ALA A 50 14.35 -2.34 -2.64
CA ALA A 50 14.40 -2.44 -4.10
C ALA A 50 13.28 -1.61 -4.75
N HIS A 51 12.09 -1.62 -4.16
CA HIS A 51 10.99 -0.78 -4.61
C HIS A 51 11.34 0.70 -4.51
N HIS A 52 11.95 1.12 -3.40
CA HIS A 52 12.29 2.53 -3.18
C HIS A 52 13.30 3.09 -4.18
N VAL A 53 14.11 2.24 -4.80
CA VAL A 53 15.07 2.68 -5.83
C VAL A 53 14.60 2.36 -7.25
N SER A 54 13.37 1.89 -7.41
CA SER A 54 12.83 1.55 -8.72
C SER A 54 12.45 2.81 -9.53
N PRO A 55 12.44 2.72 -10.87
CA PRO A 55 12.00 3.87 -11.69
C PRO A 55 10.58 4.33 -11.38
N MET A 56 9.72 3.44 -10.89
CA MET A 56 8.34 3.78 -10.55
C MET A 56 8.23 4.76 -9.40
N MET A 57 9.24 4.86 -8.54
CA MET A 57 9.22 5.82 -7.44
C MET A 57 9.23 7.26 -7.95
N GLN A 58 9.87 7.53 -9.08
CA GLN A 58 9.82 8.86 -9.66
C GLN A 58 8.43 9.19 -10.17
N GLU A 59 7.78 8.25 -10.84
CA GLU A 59 6.41 8.44 -11.30
C GLU A 59 5.45 8.65 -10.12
N LEU A 60 5.64 7.89 -9.06
CA LEU A 60 4.84 8.01 -7.84
C LEU A 60 5.05 9.37 -7.17
N ALA A 61 6.31 9.81 -7.07
CA ALA A 61 6.63 11.11 -6.49
C ALA A 61 6.00 12.25 -7.31
N ASP A 62 6.03 12.15 -8.62
CA ASP A 62 5.43 13.13 -9.51
C ASP A 62 3.91 13.23 -9.30
N LEU A 63 3.25 12.08 -9.14
CA LEU A 63 1.81 12.06 -8.87
C LEU A 63 1.48 12.63 -7.50
N ARG A 64 2.28 12.33 -6.48
CA ARG A 64 2.10 12.91 -5.16
C ARG A 64 2.21 14.42 -5.21
N LYS A 65 3.16 14.94 -5.96
CA LYS A 65 3.36 16.38 -6.12
C LYS A 65 2.20 17.02 -6.90
N LYS A 66 1.74 16.34 -7.96
CA LYS A 66 0.63 16.81 -8.78
C LYS A 66 -0.64 17.05 -7.96
N TYR A 67 -0.92 16.16 -7.00
CA TYR A 67 -2.10 16.25 -6.16
C TYR A 67 -1.84 16.89 -4.80
N ASP A 68 -0.64 17.43 -4.58
CA ASP A 68 -0.23 18.08 -3.33
C ASP A 68 -0.51 17.21 -2.11
N LEU A 69 -0.09 15.95 -2.19
CA LEU A 69 -0.32 14.99 -1.13
C LEU A 69 0.65 15.15 0.03
N HIS A 70 0.11 15.06 1.24
CA HIS A 70 0.88 15.00 2.48
C HIS A 70 0.70 13.64 3.09
N MET A 71 1.75 13.10 3.71
CA MET A 71 1.75 11.71 4.16
C MET A 71 2.04 11.57 5.63
N ARG A 72 1.32 10.62 6.25
CA ARG A 72 1.70 10.07 7.54
C ARG A 72 1.87 8.57 7.32
N VAL A 73 2.97 8.03 7.82
CA VAL A 73 3.29 6.61 7.62
C VAL A 73 3.31 5.89 8.95
N GLU A 74 2.67 4.72 8.98
CA GLU A 74 2.74 3.79 10.09
C GLU A 74 3.29 2.48 9.55
N ARG A 75 4.07 1.78 10.36
CA ARG A 75 4.70 0.54 9.95
C ARG A 75 4.30 -0.58 10.88
N TYR A 76 3.92 -1.69 10.28
CA TYR A 76 3.47 -2.86 11.01
C TYR A 76 4.24 -4.09 10.54
N ILE A 77 4.36 -5.06 11.43
CA ILE A 77 4.97 -6.35 11.12
C ILE A 77 3.88 -7.40 11.18
N SER A 78 3.87 -8.31 10.20
CA SER A 78 2.90 -9.40 10.17
C SER A 78 3.11 -10.34 11.35
N ASP A 79 2.01 -10.74 11.97
CA ASP A 79 2.03 -11.76 13.00
C ASP A 79 2.04 -13.12 12.30
N GLU A 80 3.19 -13.80 12.34
CA GLU A 80 3.37 -15.07 11.66
C GLU A 80 2.54 -16.19 12.29
N ASN A 81 2.18 -16.04 13.56
CA ASN A 81 1.33 -17.02 14.24
C ASN A 81 -0.13 -16.87 13.83
N GLY A 82 -0.48 -15.77 13.18
CA GLY A 82 -1.84 -15.53 12.73
C GLY A 82 -2.79 -15.27 13.87
N ILE A 83 -4.06 -15.55 13.63
CA ILE A 83 -5.11 -15.28 14.60
C ILE A 83 -5.13 -16.37 15.67
N PRO A 84 -4.99 -16.01 16.97
CA PRO A 84 -5.04 -16.99 18.05
C PRO A 84 -6.35 -17.78 18.02
N SER A 85 -6.28 -19.06 18.41
CA SER A 85 -7.47 -19.90 18.41
C SER A 85 -8.57 -19.38 19.32
N SER A 86 -8.20 -18.67 20.40
CA SER A 86 -9.17 -18.05 21.30
C SER A 86 -9.99 -16.94 20.62
N ASP A 87 -9.47 -16.37 19.56
CA ASP A 87 -10.15 -15.29 18.83
C ASP A 87 -10.97 -15.79 17.64
N GLN A 88 -10.81 -17.07 17.24
CA GLN A 88 -11.49 -17.62 16.09
C GLN A 88 -13.02 -17.55 16.22
N LYS A 89 -13.53 -17.67 17.44
CA LYS A 89 -14.97 -17.63 17.68
C LYS A 89 -15.61 -16.28 17.36
N PHE A 90 -14.82 -15.22 17.28
CA PHE A 90 -15.31 -13.88 16.95
C PHE A 90 -15.31 -13.61 15.45
N ILE A 91 -14.78 -14.53 14.67
CA ILE A 91 -14.68 -14.38 13.22
C ILE A 91 -15.87 -15.08 12.58
N ARG A 92 -16.71 -14.30 11.93
CA ARG A 92 -17.84 -14.84 11.19
C ARG A 92 -17.38 -15.24 9.78
N LYS A 93 -17.53 -16.52 9.47
CA LYS A 93 -17.13 -17.05 8.16
C LYS A 93 -18.32 -17.30 7.26
#